data_e8f259addd47833e0a34027965a95cc9
#
_entry.id   e8f259addd47833e0a34027965a95cc9
#
_cell.length_a   1.000
_cell.length_b   1.000
_cell.length_c   1.000
_cell.angle_alpha   90.00
_cell.angle_beta   90.00
_cell.angle_gamma   90.00
#
_symmetry.space_group_name_H-M   'P 1'
#
loop_
_entity.id
_entity.type
_entity.pdbx_description
1 polymer ?
#
loop_
_entity_poly.entity_id
_entity_poly.type
_entity_poly.pdbx_seq_one_letter_code
_entity_poly.pdbx_strand_id
1 'polypeptide(L)'
;MERFFRQFDEVSFCEWQDAKCLRGVLIQKTTTSYLAFDIAGEIVGAVLGGMLGSRGTINHLAVSPRYRSQGVGQRLVEAASSDMKRVGVLRMFLFVDDANLAGKRFWTAQGFCEPHGERTFERDL
;
A
#
# COMPACT_ATOMS: atom_id res chain seq x y z
N MET A 1 1.29 3.50 -12.59
CA MET A 1 1.09 2.81 -11.30
C MET A 1 0.76 1.32 -11.49
N GLU A 2 -0.28 0.96 -12.22
CA GLU A 2 -0.62 -0.44 -12.47
C GLU A 2 0.56 -1.24 -13.04
N ARG A 3 1.15 -0.77 -14.12
CA ARG A 3 2.31 -1.42 -14.75
C ARG A 3 3.48 -1.59 -13.79
N PHE A 4 3.66 -0.66 -12.87
CA PHE A 4 4.68 -0.76 -11.84
C PHE A 4 4.33 -1.87 -10.84
N PHE A 5 3.12 -1.90 -10.30
CA PHE A 5 2.71 -2.93 -9.32
C PHE A 5 2.75 -4.35 -9.88
N ARG A 6 2.41 -4.53 -11.17
CA ARG A 6 2.41 -5.86 -11.80
C ARG A 6 3.79 -6.51 -11.90
N GLN A 7 4.86 -5.80 -11.61
CA GLN A 7 6.22 -6.35 -11.57
C GLN A 7 6.53 -7.11 -10.27
N PHE A 8 5.65 -7.07 -9.30
CA PHE A 8 5.90 -7.61 -7.96
C PHE A 8 4.91 -8.73 -7.63
N ASP A 9 5.43 -9.93 -7.37
CA ASP A 9 4.62 -11.10 -7.01
C ASP A 9 3.95 -10.93 -5.64
N GLU A 10 4.58 -10.19 -4.72
CA GLU A 10 4.07 -9.91 -3.39
C GLU A 10 2.92 -8.89 -3.36
N VAL A 11 2.65 -8.21 -4.47
CA VAL A 11 1.51 -7.30 -4.60
C VAL A 11 0.36 -8.08 -5.24
N SER A 12 -0.65 -8.38 -4.44
CA SER A 12 -1.87 -9.03 -4.95
C SER A 12 -2.60 -8.09 -5.91
N PHE A 13 -2.53 -8.39 -7.20
CA PHE A 13 -3.17 -7.61 -8.24
C PHE A 13 -4.12 -8.54 -9.01
N CYS A 14 -5.37 -8.61 -8.55
CA CYS A 14 -6.38 -9.46 -9.15
C CYS A 14 -6.77 -8.98 -10.55
N GLU A 15 -7.29 -9.89 -11.38
CA GLU A 15 -7.73 -9.56 -12.74
C GLU A 15 -8.79 -8.46 -12.82
N TRP A 16 -9.62 -8.32 -11.77
CA TRP A 16 -10.61 -7.25 -11.66
C TRP A 16 -10.02 -5.90 -11.20
N GLN A 17 -8.75 -5.85 -10.82
CA GLN A 17 -8.01 -4.61 -10.53
C GLN A 17 -7.22 -4.14 -11.76
N ASP A 18 -7.88 -4.06 -12.89
CA ASP A 18 -7.29 -3.56 -14.13
C ASP A 18 -7.09 -2.04 -14.13
N ALA A 19 -6.52 -1.51 -15.21
CA ALA A 19 -6.24 -0.08 -15.34
C ALA A 19 -7.49 0.79 -15.24
N LYS A 20 -8.66 0.30 -15.68
CA LYS A 20 -9.93 1.03 -15.60
C LYS A 20 -10.40 1.13 -14.16
N CYS A 21 -10.39 0.02 -13.43
CA CYS A 21 -10.73 -0.02 -12.01
C CYS A 21 -9.79 0.87 -11.20
N LEU A 22 -8.49 0.78 -11.45
CA LEU A 22 -7.49 1.59 -10.75
C LEU A 22 -7.70 3.09 -10.99
N ARG A 23 -8.01 3.51 -12.21
CA ARG A 23 -8.34 4.92 -12.49
C ARG A 23 -9.56 5.39 -11.69
N GLY A 24 -10.60 4.56 -11.65
CA GLY A 24 -11.80 4.84 -10.85
C GLY A 24 -11.50 5.04 -9.37
N VAL A 25 -10.59 4.25 -8.83
CA VAL A 25 -10.15 4.37 -7.43
C VAL A 25 -9.32 5.64 -7.22
N LEU A 26 -8.35 5.92 -8.11
CA LEU A 26 -7.42 7.03 -7.95
C LEU A 26 -8.08 8.43 -7.97
N ILE A 27 -9.23 8.57 -8.62
CA ILE A 27 -9.96 9.86 -8.66
C ILE A 27 -10.87 10.06 -7.44
N GLN A 28 -11.03 9.07 -6.57
CA GLN A 28 -11.88 9.20 -5.39
C GLN A 28 -11.17 9.99 -4.28
N LYS A 29 -11.93 10.85 -3.60
CA LYS A 29 -11.42 11.61 -2.45
C LYS A 29 -11.03 10.75 -1.25
N THR A 30 -11.44 9.48 -1.25
CA THR A 30 -11.14 8.48 -0.22
C THR A 30 -9.88 7.67 -0.53
N THR A 31 -9.12 8.08 -1.53
CA THR A 31 -7.89 7.40 -1.95
C THR A 31 -6.68 8.28 -1.67
N THR A 32 -5.61 7.68 -1.20
CA THR A 32 -4.27 8.27 -1.14
C THR A 32 -3.31 7.46 -2.00
N SER A 33 -2.47 8.12 -2.78
CA SER A 33 -1.48 7.46 -3.62
C SER A 33 -0.25 8.34 -3.82
N TYR A 34 0.92 7.73 -3.81
CA TYR A 34 2.18 8.40 -4.06
C TYR A 34 3.09 7.56 -4.93
N LEU A 35 3.89 8.23 -5.72
CA LEU A 35 4.95 7.64 -6.52
C LEU A 35 6.29 8.19 -6.06
N ALA A 36 7.31 7.34 -6.04
CA ALA A 36 8.70 7.73 -5.87
C ALA A 36 9.43 7.60 -7.21
N PHE A 37 10.22 8.60 -7.55
CA PHE A 37 10.99 8.65 -8.79
C PHE A 37 12.48 8.72 -8.47
N ASP A 38 13.31 8.14 -9.34
CA ASP A 38 14.75 8.36 -9.31
C ASP A 38 15.12 9.67 -10.03
N ILE A 39 16.42 9.97 -10.10
CA ILE A 39 16.93 11.18 -10.75
C ILE A 39 16.61 11.19 -12.26
N ALA A 40 16.52 10.00 -12.88
CA ALA A 40 16.19 9.86 -14.32
C ALA A 40 14.68 9.98 -14.60
N GLY A 41 13.84 10.12 -13.55
CA GLY A 41 12.39 10.21 -13.69
C GLY A 41 11.68 8.86 -13.80
N GLU A 42 12.37 7.75 -13.50
CA GLU A 42 11.77 6.42 -13.49
C GLU A 42 11.06 6.16 -12.16
N ILE A 43 9.92 5.47 -12.21
CA ILE A 43 9.19 5.07 -11.01
C ILE A 43 9.97 3.96 -10.31
N VAL A 44 10.32 4.21 -9.04
CA VAL A 44 11.07 3.26 -8.20
C VAL A 44 10.28 2.82 -6.97
N GLY A 45 9.15 3.42 -6.71
CA GLY A 45 8.26 3.04 -5.63
C GLY A 45 6.85 3.58 -5.85
N ALA A 46 5.87 2.92 -5.26
CA ALA A 46 4.48 3.35 -5.29
C ALA A 46 3.72 2.84 -4.07
N VAL A 47 2.77 3.63 -3.60
CA VAL A 47 1.81 3.24 -2.56
C VAL A 47 0.40 3.62 -2.98
N LEU A 48 -0.56 2.78 -2.66
CA LEU A 48 -1.98 3.01 -2.85
C LEU A 48 -2.73 2.61 -1.59
N GLY A 49 -3.52 3.51 -1.07
CA GLY A 49 -4.35 3.29 0.11
C GLY A 49 -5.75 3.86 -0.04
N GLY A 50 -6.63 3.43 0.82
CA GLY A 50 -8.01 3.89 0.89
C GLY A 50 -8.41 4.31 2.30
N MET A 51 -9.43 5.15 2.39
CA MET A 51 -9.91 5.70 3.66
C MET A 51 -11.43 5.58 3.74
N LEU A 52 -11.92 5.16 4.91
CA LEU A 52 -13.34 5.11 5.22
C LEU A 52 -13.55 5.53 6.69
N GLY A 53 -13.98 6.77 6.89
CA GLY A 53 -14.15 7.32 8.22
C GLY A 53 -12.86 7.30 9.03
N SER A 54 -12.86 6.63 10.17
CA SER A 54 -11.68 6.51 11.05
C SER A 54 -10.73 5.39 10.67
N ARG A 55 -10.99 4.65 9.60
CA ARG A 55 -10.19 3.52 9.14
C ARG A 55 -9.52 3.80 7.81
N GLY A 56 -8.26 3.40 7.69
CA GLY A 56 -7.52 3.44 6.43
C GLY A 56 -6.90 2.10 6.11
N THR A 57 -6.63 1.86 4.84
CA THR A 57 -5.96 0.64 4.37
C THR A 57 -4.80 1.00 3.46
N ILE A 58 -3.71 0.26 3.55
CA ILE A 58 -2.71 0.21 2.49
C ILE A 58 -3.01 -1.01 1.63
N ASN A 59 -3.39 -0.77 0.39
CA ASN A 59 -3.77 -1.82 -0.54
C ASN A 59 -2.56 -2.36 -1.31
N HIS A 60 -1.68 -1.46 -1.73
CA HIS A 60 -0.46 -1.83 -2.46
C HIS A 60 0.69 -0.94 -2.02
N LEU A 61 1.83 -1.56 -1.80
CA LEU A 61 3.12 -0.90 -1.62
C LEU A 61 4.18 -1.72 -2.34
N ALA A 62 4.96 -1.08 -3.18
CA ALA A 62 6.11 -1.71 -3.82
C ALA A 62 7.27 -0.74 -3.96
N VAL A 63 8.48 -1.28 -3.85
CA VAL A 63 9.74 -0.56 -4.08
C VAL A 63 10.62 -1.44 -4.97
N SER A 64 11.16 -0.86 -6.03
CA SER A 64 12.08 -1.57 -6.94
C SER A 64 13.26 -2.14 -6.15
N PRO A 65 13.71 -3.39 -6.45
CA PRO A 65 14.74 -4.06 -5.66
C PRO A 65 16.02 -3.25 -5.45
N ARG A 66 16.45 -2.51 -6.47
CA ARG A 66 17.64 -1.65 -6.43
C ARG A 66 17.55 -0.51 -5.40
N TYR A 67 16.35 -0.13 -5.03
CA TYR A 67 16.07 1.01 -4.13
C TYR A 67 15.54 0.59 -2.77
N ARG A 68 15.49 -0.72 -2.50
CA ARG A 68 15.10 -1.24 -1.19
C ARG A 68 16.16 -0.94 -0.13
N SER A 69 15.73 -0.94 1.12
CA SER A 69 16.60 -0.63 2.29
C SER A 69 17.24 0.76 2.25
N GLN A 70 16.65 1.69 1.50
CA GLN A 70 17.08 3.08 1.38
C GLN A 70 16.03 4.08 1.89
N GLY A 71 14.99 3.58 2.59
CA GLY A 71 13.94 4.41 3.17
C GLY A 71 12.81 4.81 2.22
N VAL A 72 12.81 4.36 0.97
CA VAL A 72 11.76 4.72 -0.02
C VAL A 72 10.39 4.22 0.45
N GLY A 73 10.28 2.96 0.86
CA GLY A 73 9.03 2.39 1.36
C GLY A 73 8.51 3.10 2.59
N GLN A 74 9.39 3.40 3.54
CA GLN A 74 9.05 4.17 4.74
C GLN A 74 8.48 5.54 4.38
N ARG A 75 9.12 6.28 3.50
CA ARG A 75 8.66 7.61 3.07
C ARG A 75 7.31 7.57 2.36
N LEU A 76 7.07 6.54 1.56
CA LEU A 76 5.76 6.32 0.91
C LEU A 76 4.66 6.06 1.94
N VAL A 77 4.93 5.20 2.93
CA VAL A 77 3.98 4.91 4.02
C VAL A 77 3.73 6.16 4.87
N GLU A 78 4.75 6.93 5.19
CA GLU A 78 4.62 8.19 5.93
C GLU A 78 3.75 9.20 5.18
N ALA A 79 3.93 9.35 3.87
CA ALA A 79 3.11 10.25 3.05
C ALA A 79 1.63 9.84 3.06
N ALA A 80 1.35 8.56 2.82
CA ALA A 80 -0.01 8.03 2.87
C ALA A 80 -0.62 8.17 4.28
N SER A 81 0.14 7.87 5.32
CA SER A 81 -0.30 7.98 6.72
C SER A 81 -0.63 9.43 7.10
N SER A 82 0.15 10.39 6.61
CA SER A 82 -0.08 11.81 6.85
C SER A 82 -1.39 12.28 6.22
N ASP A 83 -1.69 11.85 5.00
CA ASP A 83 -2.97 12.13 4.36
C ASP A 83 -4.14 11.56 5.17
N MET A 84 -4.03 10.30 5.55
CA MET A 84 -5.05 9.61 6.32
C MET A 84 -5.29 10.29 7.68
N LYS A 85 -4.23 10.62 8.39
CA LYS A 85 -4.29 11.32 9.68
C LYS A 85 -4.98 12.68 9.56
N ARG A 86 -4.67 13.43 8.49
CA ARG A 86 -5.25 14.75 8.26
C ARG A 86 -6.77 14.71 8.08
N VAL A 87 -7.32 13.63 7.53
CA VAL A 87 -8.77 13.47 7.33
C VAL A 87 -9.47 12.69 8.44
N GLY A 88 -8.77 12.37 9.53
CA GLY A 88 -9.36 11.77 10.72
C GLY A 88 -9.25 10.26 10.83
N VAL A 89 -8.44 9.61 10.02
CA VAL A 89 -8.15 8.17 10.19
C VAL A 89 -7.39 7.96 11.49
N LEU A 90 -7.86 7.02 12.30
CA LEU A 90 -7.28 6.68 13.60
C LEU A 90 -6.51 5.36 13.57
N ARG A 91 -6.84 4.47 12.64
CA ARG A 91 -6.18 3.16 12.51
C ARG A 91 -6.05 2.76 11.07
N MET A 92 -4.86 2.27 10.72
CA MET A 92 -4.55 1.73 9.41
C MET A 92 -4.51 0.21 9.47
N PHE A 93 -4.98 -0.43 8.40
CA PHE A 93 -4.99 -1.87 8.22
C PHE A 93 -4.28 -2.24 6.92
N LEU A 94 -3.70 -3.41 6.87
CA LEU A 94 -3.18 -4.00 5.65
C LEU A 94 -3.15 -5.52 5.78
N PHE A 95 -3.03 -6.18 4.64
CA PHE A 95 -2.87 -7.63 4.56
C PHE A 95 -1.47 -7.94 4.05
N VAL A 96 -0.81 -8.88 4.67
CA VAL A 96 0.51 -9.38 4.27
C VAL A 96 0.37 -10.87 4.05
N ASP A 97 0.82 -11.35 2.89
CA ASP A 97 0.89 -12.79 2.62
C ASP A 97 1.70 -13.49 3.72
N ASP A 98 1.19 -14.61 4.20
CA ASP A 98 1.83 -15.32 5.32
C ASP A 98 3.26 -15.79 5.01
N ALA A 99 3.54 -16.06 3.74
CA ALA A 99 4.88 -16.42 3.27
C ALA A 99 5.82 -15.21 3.05
N ASN A 100 5.29 -13.97 3.06
CA ASN A 100 6.07 -12.77 2.82
C ASN A 100 6.78 -12.30 4.10
N LEU A 101 7.85 -12.98 4.48
CA LEU A 101 8.60 -12.67 5.70
C LEU A 101 9.27 -11.29 5.65
N ALA A 102 9.77 -10.89 4.50
CA ALA A 102 10.37 -9.56 4.31
C ALA A 102 9.33 -8.45 4.48
N GLY A 103 8.13 -8.64 3.95
CA GLY A 103 7.00 -7.73 4.15
C GLY A 103 6.59 -7.63 5.61
N LYS A 104 6.49 -8.74 6.32
CA LYS A 104 6.19 -8.76 7.76
C LYS A 104 7.22 -7.96 8.56
N ARG A 105 8.51 -8.15 8.28
CA ARG A 105 9.58 -7.38 8.94
C ARG A 105 9.47 -5.88 8.64
N PHE A 106 9.23 -5.54 7.38
CA PHE A 106 9.07 -4.13 6.98
C PHE A 106 7.90 -3.47 7.74
N TRP A 107 6.72 -4.07 7.73
CA TRP A 107 5.54 -3.51 8.37
C TRP A 107 5.68 -3.41 9.89
N THR A 108 6.30 -4.40 10.51
CA THR A 108 6.62 -4.35 11.95
C THR A 108 7.55 -3.17 12.25
N ALA A 109 8.56 -2.93 11.42
CA ALA A 109 9.46 -1.79 11.58
C ALA A 109 8.73 -0.43 11.38
N GLN A 110 7.63 -0.41 10.63
CA GLN A 110 6.77 0.78 10.46
C GLN A 110 5.75 0.96 11.60
N GLY A 111 5.79 0.13 12.63
CA GLY A 111 4.89 0.23 13.77
C GLY A 111 3.58 -0.54 13.65
N PHE A 112 3.42 -1.34 12.60
CA PHE A 112 2.26 -2.22 12.47
C PHE A 112 2.48 -3.49 13.30
N CYS A 113 1.38 -4.02 13.83
CA CYS A 113 1.40 -5.28 14.55
C CYS A 113 0.23 -6.17 14.11
N GLU A 114 0.44 -7.46 14.25
CA GLU A 114 -0.63 -8.44 14.03
C GLU A 114 -1.58 -8.41 15.23
N PRO A 115 -2.89 -8.13 15.02
CA PRO A 115 -3.85 -8.05 16.12
C PRO A 115 -4.14 -9.44 16.68
N HIS A 116 -4.31 -9.52 17.99
CA HIS A 116 -4.75 -10.74 18.65
C HIS A 116 -6.27 -10.81 18.74
N GLY A 117 -6.83 -11.98 18.54
CA GLY A 117 -8.26 -12.23 18.70
C GLY A 117 -9.15 -11.80 17.54
N GLU A 118 -8.57 -11.33 16.44
CA GLU A 118 -9.29 -10.98 15.23
C GLU A 118 -8.94 -11.94 14.10
N ARG A 119 -9.91 -12.20 13.24
CA ARG A 119 -9.73 -13.01 12.02
C ARG A 119 -10.37 -12.30 10.84
N THR A 120 -9.81 -12.50 9.66
CA THR A 120 -10.36 -12.00 8.41
C THR A 120 -11.42 -12.97 7.87
N PHE A 121 -12.55 -12.44 7.43
CA PHE A 121 -13.57 -13.15 6.68
C PHE A 121 -13.68 -12.51 5.32
N GLU A 122 -13.73 -13.32 4.28
CA GLU A 122 -13.77 -12.88 2.89
C GLU A 122 -14.96 -13.48 2.16
N ARG A 123 -15.48 -12.76 1.19
CA ARG A 123 -16.50 -13.25 0.27
C ARG A 123 -16.35 -12.53 -1.08
N ASP A 124 -16.23 -13.29 -2.14
CA ASP A 124 -16.29 -12.74 -3.49
C ASP A 124 -17.73 -12.37 -3.86
N LEU A 125 -17.88 -11.31 -4.65
CA LEU A 125 -19.16 -10.79 -5.08
C LEU A 125 -19.41 -11.06 -6.57
#